data_54d9d432c8dceb53fb981b4ea056cb07
#
_entry.id   54d9d432c8dceb53fb981b4ea056cb07
#
_cell.length_a   1.000
_cell.length_b   1.000
_cell.length_c   1.000
_cell.angle_alpha   90.00
_cell.angle_beta   90.00
_cell.angle_gamma   90.00
#
_symmetry.space_group_name_H-M   'P 1'
#
loop_
_entity.id
_entity.type
_entity.pdbx_description
1 polymer ?
#
loop_
_entity_poly.entity_id
_entity_poly.type
_entity_poly.pdbx_seq_one_letter_code
_entity_poly.pdbx_strand_id
1 'polypeptide(L)'
;MSPLVASAKILAVDDEPDFELLITQRFRRQIRDREFEFRFAHHGEEALAALSAEPDIELMLLDINMPVMDGLTLLSELRERQLEVQAIIVSAYGDMTNLRTAMNRGAFDFVTKPVDLRDLEITVRKALANVAKLREMDRQRMAAERARNNLSRYFSPNIVELLAAQDEPLGAGRRETVAVLFADIVAFTQMAEVMAPEDVLALLREFHTRMTAQIFASGGTVDQYMGDGIIAVFGAPVASSNDAANALNCAEMMLDALERWNDERERKGDARLDIGIGLNYGQVVLGDVGSEHSMSFTAIGDTVNTAARLQVLTRSLKTPLVVGDAVVQAIQASSPEIAAERIGRLEDRGEHNLRGRASPVRIWTRKVKGIREAVPLEAVS
;
A
#
# COMPACT_ATOMS: atom_id res chain seq x y z
N MET A 1 13.06 -4.01 -34.78
CA MET A 1 12.87 -2.56 -34.89
C MET A 1 13.37 -1.98 -33.59
N SER A 2 14.53 -1.30 -33.62
CA SER A 2 15.01 -0.62 -32.42
C SER A 2 13.97 0.45 -31.98
N PRO A 3 13.69 0.62 -30.68
CA PRO A 3 12.83 1.70 -30.23
C PRO A 3 13.44 3.03 -30.72
N LEU A 4 12.63 3.89 -31.31
CA LEU A 4 12.99 5.27 -31.60
C LEU A 4 13.45 5.89 -30.27
N VAL A 5 14.74 6.05 -30.11
CA VAL A 5 15.32 6.81 -29.01
C VAL A 5 14.80 8.23 -29.19
N ALA A 6 13.97 8.69 -28.26
CA ALA A 6 13.48 10.07 -28.27
C ALA A 6 14.70 11.00 -28.29
N SER A 7 14.66 12.03 -29.14
CA SER A 7 15.71 13.07 -29.22
C SER A 7 15.83 13.74 -27.85
N ALA A 8 17.05 13.84 -27.31
CA ALA A 8 17.26 14.57 -26.06
C ALA A 8 17.07 16.07 -26.31
N LYS A 9 16.16 16.71 -25.57
CA LYS A 9 15.90 18.14 -25.69
C LYS A 9 16.81 18.94 -24.77
N ILE A 10 17.53 19.88 -25.36
CA ILE A 10 18.54 20.71 -24.71
C ILE A 10 18.18 22.19 -24.92
N LEU A 11 18.08 22.95 -23.83
CA LEU A 11 17.87 24.38 -23.86
C LEU A 11 19.22 25.11 -23.73
N ALA A 12 19.64 25.89 -24.72
CA ALA A 12 20.80 26.74 -24.64
C ALA A 12 20.36 28.16 -24.30
N VAL A 13 20.91 28.70 -23.22
CA VAL A 13 20.55 30.02 -22.66
C VAL A 13 21.78 30.89 -22.60
N ASP A 14 21.87 31.85 -23.50
CA ASP A 14 23.04 32.76 -23.65
C ASP A 14 22.58 34.00 -24.43
N ASP A 15 22.93 35.20 -23.98
CA ASP A 15 22.58 36.45 -24.65
C ASP A 15 23.42 36.78 -25.88
N GLU A 16 24.50 36.01 -26.11
CA GLU A 16 25.38 36.14 -27.28
C GLU A 16 24.80 35.34 -28.47
N PRO A 17 24.40 35.98 -29.59
CA PRO A 17 23.90 35.26 -30.78
C PRO A 17 24.88 34.27 -31.38
N ASP A 18 26.19 34.52 -31.22
CA ASP A 18 27.25 33.65 -31.70
C ASP A 18 27.29 32.30 -31.02
N PHE A 19 26.74 32.19 -29.77
CA PHE A 19 26.64 30.94 -29.06
C PHE A 19 25.65 29.96 -29.73
N GLU A 20 24.54 30.44 -30.22
CA GLU A 20 23.58 29.64 -30.98
C GLU A 20 24.20 29.04 -32.26
N LEU A 21 24.96 29.89 -33.01
CA LEU A 21 25.66 29.44 -34.20
C LEU A 21 26.70 28.36 -33.87
N LEU A 22 27.45 28.55 -32.78
CA LEU A 22 28.48 27.63 -32.32
C LEU A 22 27.87 26.27 -31.93
N ILE A 23 26.80 26.26 -31.16
CA ILE A 23 26.07 25.04 -30.77
C ILE A 23 25.52 24.31 -31.99
N THR A 24 24.83 25.03 -32.89
CA THR A 24 24.23 24.44 -34.09
C THR A 24 25.27 23.84 -35.03
N GLN A 25 26.41 24.50 -35.21
CA GLN A 25 27.52 23.98 -36.02
C GLN A 25 28.16 22.76 -35.36
N ARG A 26 28.42 22.82 -34.07
CA ARG A 26 29.09 21.74 -33.34
C ARG A 26 28.27 20.46 -33.32
N PHE A 27 26.98 20.58 -33.02
CA PHE A 27 26.09 19.44 -32.89
C PHE A 27 25.29 19.13 -34.16
N ARG A 28 25.73 19.68 -35.33
CA ARG A 28 25.05 19.49 -36.62
C ARG A 28 24.75 18.02 -36.95
N ARG A 29 25.66 17.11 -36.61
CA ARG A 29 25.50 15.66 -36.84
C ARG A 29 24.41 15.11 -35.93
N GLN A 30 24.47 15.39 -34.64
CA GLN A 30 23.53 14.92 -33.64
C GLN A 30 22.11 15.46 -33.88
N ILE A 31 22.00 16.71 -34.31
CA ILE A 31 20.74 17.35 -34.72
C ILE A 31 20.15 16.65 -35.94
N ARG A 32 20.94 16.44 -36.97
CA ARG A 32 20.52 15.76 -38.20
C ARG A 32 20.09 14.32 -37.93
N ASP A 33 20.84 13.61 -37.09
CA ASP A 33 20.60 12.22 -36.74
C ASP A 33 19.50 12.09 -35.67
N ARG A 34 18.87 13.21 -35.26
CA ARG A 34 17.82 13.32 -34.24
C ARG A 34 18.21 12.78 -32.86
N GLU A 35 19.52 12.85 -32.56
CA GLU A 35 20.02 12.51 -31.24
C GLU A 35 19.74 13.66 -30.27
N PHE A 36 19.94 14.91 -30.70
CA PHE A 36 19.72 16.13 -29.92
C PHE A 36 18.75 17.08 -30.63
N GLU A 37 17.90 17.75 -29.84
CA GLU A 37 17.03 18.83 -30.27
C GLU A 37 17.31 20.05 -29.40
N PHE A 38 17.73 21.16 -30.01
CA PHE A 38 18.05 22.38 -29.28
C PHE A 38 16.92 23.38 -29.32
N ARG A 39 16.70 24.04 -28.16
CA ARG A 39 15.95 25.28 -28.02
C ARG A 39 16.92 26.38 -27.57
N PHE A 40 16.58 27.62 -27.86
CA PHE A 40 17.44 28.76 -27.53
C PHE A 40 16.62 29.77 -26.74
N ALA A 41 17.25 30.42 -25.78
CA ALA A 41 16.71 31.53 -24.99
C ALA A 41 17.85 32.53 -24.71
N HIS A 42 17.54 33.82 -24.64
CA HIS A 42 18.53 34.89 -24.51
C HIS A 42 18.69 35.42 -23.09
N HIS A 43 17.81 35.01 -22.15
CA HIS A 43 17.89 35.33 -20.75
C HIS A 43 17.00 34.38 -19.90
N GLY A 44 17.12 34.46 -18.58
CA GLY A 44 16.45 33.53 -17.66
C GLY A 44 14.93 33.50 -17.74
N GLU A 45 14.25 34.62 -18.04
CA GLU A 45 12.80 34.65 -18.17
C GLU A 45 12.32 33.89 -19.41
N GLU A 46 13.00 34.03 -20.54
CA GLU A 46 12.72 33.22 -21.74
C GLU A 46 12.96 31.74 -21.47
N ALA A 47 14.04 31.41 -20.75
CA ALA A 47 14.33 30.04 -20.36
C ALA A 47 13.21 29.43 -19.50
N LEU A 48 12.68 30.16 -18.52
CA LEU A 48 11.55 29.71 -17.71
C LEU A 48 10.26 29.53 -18.55
N ALA A 49 10.03 30.41 -19.50
CA ALA A 49 8.90 30.30 -20.44
C ALA A 49 9.05 29.04 -21.32
N ALA A 50 10.25 28.79 -21.86
CA ALA A 50 10.53 27.60 -22.66
C ALA A 50 10.36 26.31 -21.87
N LEU A 51 10.89 26.22 -20.64
CA LEU A 51 10.72 25.07 -19.73
C LEU A 51 9.27 24.83 -19.36
N SER A 52 8.46 25.89 -19.23
CA SER A 52 7.03 25.77 -18.95
C SER A 52 6.24 25.27 -20.17
N ALA A 53 6.64 25.66 -21.37
CA ALA A 53 6.00 25.26 -22.62
C ALA A 53 6.42 23.83 -23.06
N GLU A 54 7.65 23.43 -22.78
CA GLU A 54 8.21 22.12 -23.12
C GLU A 54 8.82 21.46 -21.85
N PRO A 55 8.00 20.79 -21.01
CA PRO A 55 8.47 20.15 -19.77
C PRO A 55 9.39 18.95 -19.98
N ASP A 56 9.55 18.49 -21.21
CA ASP A 56 10.42 17.39 -21.61
C ASP A 56 11.87 17.81 -21.95
N ILE A 57 12.21 19.10 -21.76
CA ILE A 57 13.60 19.57 -21.80
C ILE A 57 14.39 18.92 -20.67
N GLU A 58 15.49 18.26 -21.04
CA GLU A 58 16.26 17.41 -20.11
C GLU A 58 17.50 18.09 -19.58
N LEU A 59 18.11 18.97 -20.38
CA LEU A 59 19.39 19.60 -20.11
C LEU A 59 19.34 21.07 -20.51
N MET A 60 20.01 21.90 -19.74
CA MET A 60 20.21 23.31 -20.06
C MET A 60 21.70 23.63 -20.09
N LEU A 61 22.15 24.34 -21.16
CA LEU A 61 23.45 25.02 -21.22
C LEU A 61 23.18 26.46 -20.84
N LEU A 62 23.76 26.94 -19.74
CA LEU A 62 23.39 28.19 -19.13
C LEU A 62 24.59 29.13 -18.98
N ASP A 63 24.55 30.28 -19.60
CA ASP A 63 25.47 31.37 -19.24
C ASP A 63 25.07 32.01 -17.91
N ILE A 64 26.06 32.49 -17.17
CA ILE A 64 25.86 33.16 -15.91
C ILE A 64 25.48 34.62 -16.14
N ASN A 65 26.18 35.30 -17.04
CA ASN A 65 26.12 36.77 -17.17
C ASN A 65 25.18 37.19 -18.29
N MET A 66 23.88 37.21 -18.00
CA MET A 66 22.86 37.60 -18.97
C MET A 66 22.02 38.77 -18.44
N PRO A 67 21.46 39.61 -19.35
CA PRO A 67 20.54 40.67 -18.98
C PRO A 67 19.20 40.12 -18.45
N VAL A 68 18.37 40.97 -17.87
CA VAL A 68 17.02 40.71 -17.38
C VAL A 68 17.02 39.73 -16.19
N MET A 69 17.42 38.50 -16.39
CA MET A 69 17.60 37.48 -15.36
C MET A 69 18.88 36.69 -15.64
N ASP A 70 19.83 36.78 -14.72
CA ASP A 70 21.11 36.08 -14.79
C ASP A 70 20.96 34.57 -14.51
N GLY A 71 22.02 33.80 -14.90
CA GLY A 71 22.00 32.35 -14.74
C GLY A 71 21.94 31.86 -13.29
N LEU A 72 22.52 32.59 -12.35
CA LEU A 72 22.46 32.22 -10.92
C LEU A 72 21.06 32.41 -10.34
N THR A 73 20.37 33.46 -10.74
CA THR A 73 18.97 33.70 -10.38
C THR A 73 18.06 32.62 -10.98
N LEU A 74 18.28 32.29 -12.28
CA LEU A 74 17.54 31.22 -12.93
C LEU A 74 17.70 29.87 -12.21
N LEU A 75 18.90 29.49 -11.81
CA LEU A 75 19.11 28.26 -11.01
C LEU A 75 18.33 28.25 -9.70
N SER A 76 18.19 29.40 -9.04
CA SER A 76 17.39 29.51 -7.82
C SER A 76 15.90 29.35 -8.09
N GLU A 77 15.39 29.98 -9.15
CA GLU A 77 13.98 29.85 -9.60
C GLU A 77 13.64 28.41 -9.98
N LEU A 78 14.54 27.70 -10.69
CA LEU A 78 14.34 26.29 -11.04
C LEU A 78 14.14 25.43 -9.78
N ARG A 79 14.97 25.66 -8.76
CA ARG A 79 14.89 24.94 -7.50
C ARG A 79 13.61 25.27 -6.73
N GLU A 80 13.23 26.54 -6.64
CA GLU A 80 12.00 26.98 -5.95
C GLU A 80 10.74 26.41 -6.62
N ARG A 81 10.74 26.34 -7.95
CA ARG A 81 9.64 25.78 -8.74
C ARG A 81 9.70 24.26 -8.89
N GLN A 82 10.72 23.60 -8.32
CA GLN A 82 10.94 22.15 -8.41
C GLN A 82 10.97 21.64 -9.88
N LEU A 83 11.58 22.42 -10.79
CA LEU A 83 11.74 22.03 -12.17
C LEU A 83 12.98 21.11 -12.30
N GLU A 84 12.74 19.89 -12.78
CA GLU A 84 13.76 18.85 -12.91
C GLU A 84 14.50 18.95 -14.25
N VAL A 85 15.33 19.97 -14.42
CA VAL A 85 16.23 20.12 -15.56
C VAL A 85 17.67 20.17 -15.08
N GLN A 86 18.56 19.41 -15.72
CA GLN A 86 19.98 19.48 -15.42
C GLN A 86 20.60 20.72 -16.07
N ALA A 87 21.46 21.44 -15.36
CA ALA A 87 22.11 22.64 -15.88
C ALA A 87 23.62 22.44 -15.95
N ILE A 88 24.20 22.71 -17.12
CA ILE A 88 25.64 22.88 -17.34
C ILE A 88 25.92 24.37 -17.48
N ILE A 89 26.81 24.89 -16.65
CA ILE A 89 27.20 26.31 -16.70
C ILE A 89 28.21 26.54 -17.79
N VAL A 90 28.02 27.59 -18.59
CA VAL A 90 28.99 28.08 -19.55
C VAL A 90 29.43 29.46 -19.09
N SER A 91 30.67 29.62 -18.61
CA SER A 91 31.13 30.85 -17.96
C SER A 91 32.51 31.29 -18.43
N ALA A 92 32.80 32.59 -18.29
CA ALA A 92 34.11 33.13 -18.62
C ALA A 92 35.23 32.57 -17.74
N TYR A 93 36.43 32.44 -18.32
CA TYR A 93 37.64 32.03 -17.58
C TYR A 93 37.94 33.02 -16.44
N GLY A 94 38.08 32.48 -15.22
CA GLY A 94 38.41 33.30 -14.02
C GLY A 94 37.22 33.58 -13.09
N ASP A 95 35.97 33.22 -13.45
CA ASP A 95 34.79 33.46 -12.64
C ASP A 95 34.52 32.35 -11.59
N MET A 96 35.55 31.98 -10.84
CA MET A 96 35.51 30.87 -9.89
C MET A 96 34.48 31.06 -8.80
N THR A 97 34.16 32.31 -8.43
CA THR A 97 33.16 32.60 -7.35
C THR A 97 31.76 32.27 -7.83
N ASN A 98 31.40 32.70 -9.03
CA ASN A 98 30.07 32.42 -9.61
C ASN A 98 29.92 30.93 -9.97
N LEU A 99 30.98 30.29 -10.48
CA LEU A 99 30.99 28.83 -10.72
C LEU A 99 30.73 28.04 -9.44
N ARG A 100 31.42 28.38 -8.33
CA ARG A 100 31.19 27.74 -7.03
C ARG A 100 29.76 27.96 -6.54
N THR A 101 29.22 29.15 -6.74
CA THR A 101 27.83 29.47 -6.37
C THR A 101 26.85 28.65 -7.21
N ALA A 102 27.05 28.54 -8.52
CA ALA A 102 26.23 27.75 -9.40
C ALA A 102 26.22 26.26 -9.03
N MET A 103 27.40 25.70 -8.74
CA MET A 103 27.51 24.30 -8.27
C MET A 103 26.75 24.09 -6.94
N ASN A 104 26.85 25.02 -6.00
CA ASN A 104 26.11 24.97 -4.74
C ASN A 104 24.58 25.11 -4.94
N ARG A 105 24.13 25.74 -6.03
CA ARG A 105 22.71 25.87 -6.41
C ARG A 105 22.20 24.70 -7.24
N GLY A 106 23.04 23.68 -7.49
CA GLY A 106 22.63 22.43 -8.13
C GLY A 106 22.97 22.32 -9.62
N ALA A 107 23.86 23.17 -10.16
CA ALA A 107 24.42 22.93 -11.49
C ALA A 107 25.13 21.56 -11.51
N PHE A 108 24.98 20.82 -12.60
CA PHE A 108 25.57 19.50 -12.78
C PHE A 108 27.08 19.54 -13.02
N ASP A 109 27.52 20.45 -13.92
CA ASP A 109 28.92 20.63 -14.30
C ASP A 109 29.08 22.03 -14.91
N PHE A 110 30.29 22.38 -15.35
CA PHE A 110 30.56 23.63 -16.01
C PHE A 110 31.54 23.47 -17.16
N VAL A 111 31.54 24.43 -18.12
CA VAL A 111 32.47 24.58 -19.21
C VAL A 111 32.90 26.03 -19.26
N THR A 112 34.21 26.30 -19.44
CA THR A 112 34.76 27.66 -19.49
C THR A 112 34.80 28.23 -20.92
N LYS A 113 34.46 29.53 -21.06
CA LYS A 113 34.70 30.30 -22.32
C LYS A 113 36.19 30.71 -22.42
N PRO A 114 36.87 30.59 -23.57
CA PRO A 114 36.34 30.12 -24.85
C PRO A 114 36.01 28.62 -24.80
N VAL A 115 34.84 28.27 -25.34
CA VAL A 115 34.29 26.91 -25.20
C VAL A 115 35.12 25.91 -26.00
N ASP A 116 35.74 24.95 -25.30
CA ASP A 116 36.27 23.76 -25.98
C ASP A 116 35.08 22.85 -26.36
N LEU A 117 34.90 22.74 -27.68
CA LEU A 117 33.76 22.00 -28.24
C LEU A 117 33.80 20.48 -27.96
N ARG A 118 34.97 19.92 -27.66
CA ARG A 118 35.10 18.52 -27.26
C ARG A 118 34.69 18.34 -25.81
N ASP A 119 35.13 19.24 -24.96
CA ASP A 119 34.79 19.24 -23.53
C ASP A 119 33.28 19.45 -23.33
N LEU A 120 32.70 20.40 -24.05
CA LEU A 120 31.26 20.63 -24.07
C LEU A 120 30.47 19.36 -24.44
N GLU A 121 30.87 18.67 -25.56
CA GLU A 121 30.19 17.45 -25.97
C GLU A 121 30.29 16.33 -24.92
N ILE A 122 31.48 16.16 -24.32
CA ILE A 122 31.69 15.16 -23.26
C ILE A 122 30.77 15.48 -22.04
N THR A 123 30.73 16.73 -21.63
CA THR A 123 29.92 17.19 -20.49
C THR A 123 28.42 17.03 -20.74
N VAL A 124 27.93 17.39 -21.95
CA VAL A 124 26.55 17.18 -22.39
C VAL A 124 26.17 15.71 -22.34
N ARG A 125 26.99 14.81 -22.90
CA ARG A 125 26.74 13.37 -22.90
C ARG A 125 26.70 12.80 -21.47
N LYS A 126 27.59 13.26 -20.60
CA LYS A 126 27.66 12.86 -19.20
C LYS A 126 26.40 13.31 -18.44
N ALA A 127 25.95 14.54 -18.68
CA ALA A 127 24.71 15.05 -18.05
C ALA A 127 23.48 14.28 -18.53
N LEU A 128 23.33 14.06 -19.84
CA LEU A 128 22.21 13.28 -20.39
C LEU A 128 22.21 11.82 -19.91
N ALA A 129 23.38 11.20 -19.78
CA ALA A 129 23.48 9.86 -19.19
C ALA A 129 23.03 9.84 -17.71
N ASN A 130 23.33 10.89 -16.96
CA ASN A 130 22.85 11.04 -15.59
C ASN A 130 21.32 11.22 -15.52
N VAL A 131 20.74 12.06 -16.39
CA VAL A 131 19.29 12.22 -16.51
C VAL A 131 18.61 10.87 -16.82
N ALA A 132 19.14 10.15 -17.81
CA ALA A 132 18.60 8.83 -18.18
C ALA A 132 18.65 7.83 -17.01
N LYS A 133 19.75 7.84 -16.24
CA LYS A 133 19.90 6.98 -15.05
C LYS A 133 18.88 7.34 -13.96
N LEU A 134 18.70 8.61 -13.66
CA LEU A 134 17.72 9.06 -12.65
C LEU A 134 16.29 8.69 -13.06
N ARG A 135 15.90 8.95 -14.31
CA ARG A 135 14.59 8.57 -14.85
C ARG A 135 14.33 7.06 -14.80
N GLU A 136 15.35 6.25 -15.08
CA GLU A 136 15.22 4.80 -14.99
C GLU A 136 15.05 4.34 -13.54
N MET A 137 15.79 4.92 -12.60
CA MET A 137 15.60 4.63 -11.15
C MET A 137 14.19 5.02 -10.67
N ASP A 138 13.69 6.19 -11.08
CA ASP A 138 12.33 6.64 -10.72
C ASP A 138 11.27 5.74 -11.34
N ARG A 139 11.45 5.31 -12.61
CA ARG A 139 10.56 4.36 -13.27
C ARG A 139 10.51 3.03 -12.54
N GLN A 140 11.65 2.50 -12.14
CA GLN A 140 11.75 1.25 -11.38
C GLN A 140 11.10 1.38 -10.00
N ARG A 141 11.34 2.49 -9.30
CA ARG A 141 10.70 2.80 -8.04
C ARG A 141 9.18 2.86 -8.15
N MET A 142 8.68 3.62 -9.13
CA MET A 142 7.24 3.72 -9.40
C MET A 142 6.61 2.37 -9.78
N ALA A 143 7.33 1.55 -10.55
CA ALA A 143 6.87 0.21 -10.90
C ALA A 143 6.80 -0.70 -9.67
N ALA A 144 7.81 -0.67 -8.79
CA ALA A 144 7.82 -1.42 -7.54
C ALA A 144 6.70 -0.95 -6.58
N GLU A 145 6.47 0.36 -6.45
CA GLU A 145 5.37 0.90 -5.64
C GLU A 145 3.99 0.49 -6.18
N ARG A 146 3.81 0.51 -7.52
CA ARG A 146 2.57 0.03 -8.15
C ARG A 146 2.36 -1.46 -7.94
N ALA A 147 3.41 -2.27 -8.06
CA ALA A 147 3.36 -3.71 -7.79
C ALA A 147 2.98 -3.97 -6.32
N ARG A 148 3.62 -3.28 -5.37
CA ARG A 148 3.30 -3.35 -3.94
C ARG A 148 1.85 -2.94 -3.65
N ASN A 149 1.37 -1.84 -4.22
CA ASN A 149 -0.01 -1.36 -4.05
C ASN A 149 -1.04 -2.31 -4.67
N ASN A 150 -0.69 -3.00 -5.76
CA ASN A 150 -1.55 -4.03 -6.33
C ASN A 150 -1.63 -5.26 -5.43
N LEU A 151 -0.49 -5.73 -4.89
CA LEU A 151 -0.45 -6.86 -3.96
C LEU A 151 -1.22 -6.56 -2.67
N SER A 152 -1.16 -5.33 -2.15
CA SER A 152 -1.90 -4.94 -0.93
C SER A 152 -3.42 -4.97 -1.06
N ARG A 153 -3.96 -5.11 -2.28
CA ARG A 153 -5.40 -5.32 -2.51
C ARG A 153 -5.83 -6.78 -2.29
N TYR A 154 -4.91 -7.71 -2.38
CA TYR A 154 -5.18 -9.15 -2.29
C TYR A 154 -4.62 -9.78 -1.02
N PHE A 155 -3.59 -9.19 -0.45
CA PHE A 155 -2.90 -9.67 0.74
C PHE A 155 -2.91 -8.63 1.85
N SER A 156 -2.88 -9.10 3.10
CA SER A 156 -2.73 -8.21 4.25
C SER A 156 -1.37 -7.48 4.21
N PRO A 157 -1.25 -6.28 4.81
CA PRO A 157 0.01 -5.54 4.85
C PRO A 157 1.19 -6.37 5.36
N ASN A 158 0.99 -7.17 6.40
CA ASN A 158 2.03 -8.03 6.99
C ASN A 158 2.52 -9.11 6.00
N ILE A 159 1.63 -9.68 5.19
CA ILE A 159 1.99 -10.65 4.14
C ILE A 159 2.73 -9.98 2.99
N VAL A 160 2.30 -8.77 2.58
CA VAL A 160 2.98 -8.00 1.52
C VAL A 160 4.42 -7.66 1.93
N GLU A 161 4.63 -7.25 3.20
CA GLU A 161 5.97 -6.98 3.72
C GLU A 161 6.84 -8.24 3.76
N LEU A 162 6.27 -9.36 4.17
CA LEU A 162 6.99 -10.64 4.20
C LEU A 162 7.37 -11.10 2.79
N LEU A 163 6.44 -11.02 1.82
CA LEU A 163 6.69 -11.35 0.42
C LEU A 163 7.71 -10.42 -0.23
N ALA A 164 7.66 -9.12 0.10
CA ALA A 164 8.63 -8.14 -0.40
C ALA A 164 10.04 -8.30 0.16
N ALA A 165 10.18 -8.94 1.33
CA ALA A 165 11.48 -9.19 1.98
C ALA A 165 12.13 -10.53 1.56
N GLN A 166 11.43 -11.37 0.80
CA GLN A 166 11.90 -12.69 0.38
C GLN A 166 11.90 -12.80 -1.16
N ASP A 167 12.97 -13.32 -1.72
CA ASP A 167 13.10 -13.62 -3.15
C ASP A 167 12.40 -14.94 -3.56
N GLU A 168 12.01 -15.76 -2.57
CA GLU A 168 11.36 -17.04 -2.77
C GLU A 168 9.98 -17.09 -2.09
N PRO A 169 9.05 -17.96 -2.58
CA PRO A 169 7.77 -18.23 -1.92
C PRO A 169 7.97 -18.62 -0.44
N LEU A 170 6.97 -18.36 0.40
CA LEU A 170 7.04 -18.58 1.87
C LEU A 170 7.41 -20.01 2.31
N GLY A 171 7.57 -20.93 1.35
CA GLY A 171 8.21 -22.24 1.50
C GLY A 171 7.34 -23.32 2.15
N ALA A 172 8.00 -24.40 2.54
CA ALA A 172 7.35 -25.55 3.18
C ALA A 172 6.64 -25.13 4.47
N GLY A 173 5.43 -25.66 4.67
CA GLY A 173 4.57 -25.33 5.82
C GLY A 173 5.30 -25.41 7.18
N ARG A 174 5.16 -24.36 7.98
CA ARG A 174 5.71 -24.29 9.33
C ARG A 174 4.62 -24.41 10.39
N ARG A 175 4.94 -25.09 11.50
CA ARG A 175 4.02 -25.18 12.64
C ARG A 175 4.14 -23.93 13.50
N GLU A 176 3.00 -23.27 13.68
CA GLU A 176 2.89 -22.07 14.52
C GLU A 176 1.68 -22.18 15.44
N THR A 177 1.71 -21.46 16.53
CA THR A 177 0.56 -21.33 17.43
C THR A 177 -0.08 -19.98 17.21
N VAL A 178 -1.34 -19.98 16.79
CA VAL A 178 -2.05 -18.77 16.33
C VAL A 178 -3.45 -18.70 16.92
N ALA A 179 -4.03 -17.50 16.93
CA ALA A 179 -5.48 -17.35 17.11
C ALA A 179 -6.15 -17.26 15.73
N VAL A 180 -7.25 -18.01 15.58
CA VAL A 180 -8.06 -18.05 14.35
C VAL A 180 -9.44 -17.52 14.65
N LEU A 181 -9.86 -16.53 13.85
CA LEU A 181 -11.16 -15.88 13.93
C LEU A 181 -11.96 -16.19 12.66
N PHE A 182 -13.17 -16.70 12.82
CA PHE A 182 -14.18 -16.78 11.77
C PHE A 182 -15.28 -15.79 12.06
N ALA A 183 -15.69 -15.01 11.07
CA ALA A 183 -16.87 -14.15 11.15
C ALA A 183 -17.73 -14.33 9.92
N ASP A 184 -19.06 -14.35 10.09
CA ASP A 184 -20.03 -14.63 9.02
C ASP A 184 -21.32 -13.86 9.29
N ILE A 185 -22.02 -13.41 8.24
CA ILE A 185 -23.29 -12.71 8.37
C ILE A 185 -24.41 -13.73 8.69
N VAL A 186 -25.19 -13.45 9.71
CA VAL A 186 -26.30 -14.31 10.10
C VAL A 186 -27.41 -14.25 9.03
N ALA A 187 -27.89 -15.43 8.59
CA ALA A 187 -28.98 -15.57 7.61
C ALA A 187 -28.72 -14.89 6.25
N PHE A 188 -27.45 -14.71 5.87
CA PHE A 188 -27.07 -14.04 4.61
C PHE A 188 -27.74 -14.68 3.38
N THR A 189 -27.76 -16.01 3.28
CA THR A 189 -28.37 -16.71 2.13
C THR A 189 -29.83 -16.30 1.91
N GLN A 190 -30.61 -16.23 2.99
CA GLN A 190 -32.03 -15.83 2.92
C GLN A 190 -32.16 -14.37 2.51
N MET A 191 -31.30 -13.52 3.01
CA MET A 191 -31.25 -12.10 2.64
C MET A 191 -30.88 -11.91 1.17
N ALA A 192 -29.86 -12.63 0.70
CA ALA A 192 -29.36 -12.55 -0.67
C ALA A 192 -30.38 -13.06 -1.71
N GLU A 193 -31.28 -13.99 -1.35
CA GLU A 193 -32.33 -14.49 -2.25
C GLU A 193 -33.35 -13.40 -2.65
N VAL A 194 -33.53 -12.38 -1.84
CA VAL A 194 -34.52 -11.30 -2.09
C VAL A 194 -33.89 -9.99 -2.54
N MET A 195 -32.57 -9.89 -2.55
CA MET A 195 -31.82 -8.70 -2.97
C MET A 195 -31.42 -8.77 -4.45
N ALA A 196 -31.27 -7.61 -5.11
CA ALA A 196 -30.62 -7.55 -6.40
C ALA A 196 -29.13 -7.95 -6.29
N PRO A 197 -28.57 -8.69 -7.27
CA PRO A 197 -27.16 -9.14 -7.20
C PRO A 197 -26.15 -8.00 -7.00
N GLU A 198 -26.41 -6.83 -7.55
CA GLU A 198 -25.58 -5.62 -7.41
C GLU A 198 -25.57 -5.13 -5.96
N ASP A 199 -26.71 -5.18 -5.29
CA ASP A 199 -26.86 -4.77 -3.88
C ASP A 199 -26.19 -5.78 -2.95
N VAL A 200 -26.27 -7.09 -3.26
CA VAL A 200 -25.54 -8.13 -2.54
C VAL A 200 -24.04 -7.87 -2.62
N LEU A 201 -23.52 -7.58 -3.82
CA LEU A 201 -22.10 -7.30 -4.02
C LEU A 201 -21.66 -6.01 -3.28
N ALA A 202 -22.49 -4.98 -3.30
CA ALA A 202 -22.23 -3.73 -2.58
C ALA A 202 -22.21 -3.96 -1.06
N LEU A 203 -23.17 -4.74 -0.53
CA LEU A 203 -23.24 -5.10 0.88
C LEU A 203 -22.01 -5.90 1.33
N LEU A 204 -21.61 -6.93 0.57
CA LEU A 204 -20.42 -7.74 0.87
C LEU A 204 -19.14 -6.89 0.86
N ARG A 205 -18.99 -5.99 -0.12
CA ARG A 205 -17.84 -5.10 -0.20
C ARG A 205 -17.75 -4.18 1.03
N GLU A 206 -18.87 -3.60 1.43
CA GLU A 206 -18.94 -2.73 2.61
C GLU A 206 -18.66 -3.51 3.90
N PHE A 207 -19.26 -4.70 4.05
CA PHE A 207 -19.01 -5.60 5.18
C PHE A 207 -17.53 -5.98 5.27
N HIS A 208 -16.94 -6.48 4.18
CA HIS A 208 -15.53 -6.86 4.16
C HIS A 208 -14.62 -5.67 4.46
N THR A 209 -14.90 -4.49 3.89
CA THR A 209 -14.10 -3.28 4.15
C THR A 209 -14.09 -2.92 5.64
N ARG A 210 -15.28 -2.90 6.28
CA ARG A 210 -15.42 -2.53 7.70
C ARG A 210 -14.79 -3.56 8.62
N MET A 211 -14.98 -4.85 8.34
CA MET A 211 -14.44 -5.93 9.19
C MET A 211 -12.93 -6.07 9.03
N THR A 212 -12.42 -6.01 7.80
CA THR A 212 -10.97 -6.06 7.54
C THR A 212 -10.22 -4.91 8.20
N ALA A 213 -10.82 -3.71 8.25
CA ALA A 213 -10.22 -2.58 8.96
C ALA A 213 -9.98 -2.90 10.45
N GLN A 214 -10.90 -3.62 11.11
CA GLN A 214 -10.75 -4.02 12.52
C GLN A 214 -9.66 -5.11 12.66
N ILE A 215 -9.61 -6.06 11.73
CA ILE A 215 -8.60 -7.12 11.71
C ILE A 215 -7.20 -6.51 11.62
N PHE A 216 -6.98 -5.60 10.67
CA PHE A 216 -5.67 -4.97 10.47
C PHE A 216 -5.30 -4.04 11.63
N ALA A 217 -6.25 -3.27 12.17
CA ALA A 217 -6.03 -2.42 13.34
C ALA A 217 -5.63 -3.20 14.59
N SER A 218 -6.04 -4.48 14.67
CA SER A 218 -5.70 -5.39 15.78
C SER A 218 -4.45 -6.26 15.50
N GLY A 219 -3.72 -6.00 14.40
CA GLY A 219 -2.53 -6.77 14.03
C GLY A 219 -2.81 -8.16 13.43
N GLY A 220 -4.05 -8.42 13.01
CA GLY A 220 -4.43 -9.67 12.34
C GLY A 220 -4.15 -9.65 10.84
N THR A 221 -4.14 -10.82 10.26
CA THR A 221 -4.01 -11.07 8.82
C THR A 221 -5.30 -11.71 8.32
N VAL A 222 -5.86 -11.21 7.21
CA VAL A 222 -6.95 -11.89 6.54
C VAL A 222 -6.38 -13.09 5.78
N ASP A 223 -6.85 -14.28 6.13
CA ASP A 223 -6.48 -15.53 5.47
C ASP A 223 -7.31 -15.73 4.20
N GLN A 224 -8.63 -15.62 4.31
CA GLN A 224 -9.54 -15.85 3.21
C GLN A 224 -10.89 -15.15 3.40
N TYR A 225 -11.49 -14.74 2.28
CA TYR A 225 -12.92 -14.38 2.18
C TYR A 225 -13.72 -15.58 1.65
N MET A 226 -14.81 -15.94 2.30
CA MET A 226 -15.67 -17.05 1.92
C MET A 226 -17.12 -16.56 1.75
N GLY A 227 -17.40 -15.91 0.60
CA GLY A 227 -18.71 -15.29 0.39
C GLY A 227 -18.95 -14.16 1.41
N ASP A 228 -19.88 -14.39 2.32
CA ASP A 228 -20.20 -13.49 3.46
C ASP A 228 -19.32 -13.72 4.70
N GLY A 229 -18.41 -14.70 4.63
CA GLY A 229 -17.49 -15.04 5.71
C GLY A 229 -16.09 -14.45 5.54
N ILE A 230 -15.43 -14.22 6.67
CA ILE A 230 -14.02 -13.79 6.75
C ILE A 230 -13.28 -14.72 7.71
N ILE A 231 -12.12 -15.18 7.29
CA ILE A 231 -11.17 -15.89 8.13
C ILE A 231 -9.99 -14.96 8.40
N ALA A 232 -9.66 -14.76 9.67
CA ALA A 232 -8.49 -14.00 10.08
C ALA A 232 -7.61 -14.81 11.03
N VAL A 233 -6.31 -14.57 10.94
CA VAL A 233 -5.28 -15.22 11.75
C VAL A 233 -4.45 -14.18 12.47
N PHE A 234 -4.19 -14.40 13.76
CA PHE A 234 -3.32 -13.57 14.59
C PHE A 234 -2.14 -14.42 15.03
N GLY A 235 -0.92 -13.92 14.80
CA GLY A 235 0.32 -14.70 14.93
C GLY A 235 0.89 -15.17 13.59
N ALA A 236 0.35 -14.70 12.48
CA ALA A 236 0.87 -14.92 11.14
C ALA A 236 1.05 -13.59 10.41
N PRO A 237 2.17 -13.37 9.69
CA PRO A 237 3.30 -14.28 9.48
C PRO A 237 4.27 -14.37 10.64
N VAL A 238 4.18 -13.51 11.63
CA VAL A 238 5.06 -13.47 12.82
C VAL A 238 4.20 -13.58 14.08
N ALA A 239 4.49 -14.57 14.92
CA ALA A 239 3.79 -14.79 16.18
C ALA A 239 4.21 -13.79 17.26
N SER A 240 3.27 -13.41 18.12
CA SER A 240 3.50 -12.60 19.30
C SER A 240 2.82 -13.21 20.55
N SER A 241 3.25 -12.80 21.73
CA SER A 241 2.63 -13.25 22.99
C SER A 241 1.19 -12.73 23.16
N ASN A 242 0.78 -11.71 22.41
CA ASN A 242 -0.51 -11.04 22.54
C ASN A 242 -1.55 -11.47 21.50
N ASP A 243 -1.24 -12.45 20.65
CA ASP A 243 -2.10 -12.82 19.51
C ASP A 243 -3.51 -13.23 19.93
N ALA A 244 -3.66 -14.01 20.99
CA ALA A 244 -4.95 -14.40 21.54
C ALA A 244 -5.75 -13.18 22.07
N ALA A 245 -5.07 -12.25 22.75
CA ALA A 245 -5.68 -11.03 23.27
C ALA A 245 -6.07 -10.06 22.15
N ASN A 246 -5.23 -9.95 21.11
CA ASN A 246 -5.49 -9.14 19.95
C ASN A 246 -6.69 -9.67 19.14
N ALA A 247 -6.79 -10.99 18.99
CA ALA A 247 -7.90 -11.64 18.31
C ALA A 247 -9.23 -11.41 19.05
N LEU A 248 -9.25 -11.53 20.38
CA LEU A 248 -10.44 -11.24 21.18
C LEU A 248 -10.84 -9.76 21.09
N ASN A 249 -9.85 -8.85 21.15
CA ASN A 249 -10.09 -7.43 20.96
C ASN A 249 -10.67 -7.12 19.57
N CYS A 250 -10.14 -7.76 18.53
CA CYS A 250 -10.64 -7.63 17.17
C CYS A 250 -12.12 -8.05 17.09
N ALA A 251 -12.49 -9.20 17.67
CA ALA A 251 -13.86 -9.67 17.68
C ALA A 251 -14.81 -8.64 18.34
N GLU A 252 -14.41 -8.02 19.45
CA GLU A 252 -15.18 -6.95 20.09
C GLU A 252 -15.28 -5.70 19.22
N MET A 253 -14.18 -5.27 18.63
CA MET A 253 -14.16 -4.12 17.71
C MET A 253 -15.01 -4.34 16.46
N MET A 254 -15.06 -5.58 15.93
CA MET A 254 -15.93 -5.93 14.80
C MET A 254 -17.41 -5.80 15.19
N LEU A 255 -17.80 -6.27 16.37
CA LEU A 255 -19.18 -6.13 16.88
C LEU A 255 -19.56 -4.67 17.07
N ASP A 256 -18.67 -3.87 17.64
CA ASP A 256 -18.91 -2.43 17.83
C ASP A 256 -18.96 -1.66 16.51
N ALA A 257 -18.15 -2.07 15.51
CA ALA A 257 -18.19 -1.51 14.17
C ALA A 257 -19.49 -1.85 13.44
N LEU A 258 -20.00 -3.08 13.64
CA LEU A 258 -21.28 -3.51 13.10
C LEU A 258 -22.45 -2.72 13.71
N GLU A 259 -22.46 -2.50 15.02
CA GLU A 259 -23.49 -1.69 15.67
C GLU A 259 -23.54 -0.27 15.11
N ARG A 260 -22.39 0.40 14.96
CA ARG A 260 -22.32 1.73 14.33
C ARG A 260 -22.85 1.71 12.90
N TRP A 261 -22.51 0.68 12.14
CA TRP A 261 -23.00 0.52 10.78
C TRP A 261 -24.51 0.24 10.73
N ASN A 262 -25.02 -0.55 11.66
CA ASN A 262 -26.45 -0.79 11.79
C ASN A 262 -27.23 0.49 12.08
N ASP A 263 -26.68 1.40 12.90
CA ASP A 263 -27.30 2.71 13.14
C ASP A 263 -27.33 3.59 11.87
N GLU A 264 -26.29 3.45 10.99
CA GLU A 264 -26.28 4.10 9.68
C GLU A 264 -27.31 3.49 8.73
N ARG A 265 -27.45 2.15 8.73
CA ARG A 265 -28.41 1.40 7.92
C ARG A 265 -29.85 1.72 8.29
N GLU A 266 -30.18 1.71 9.58
CA GLU A 266 -31.52 2.08 10.07
C GLU A 266 -31.91 3.50 9.65
N ARG A 267 -31.00 4.45 9.71
CA ARG A 267 -31.26 5.83 9.24
C ARG A 267 -31.55 5.92 7.73
N LYS A 268 -31.07 4.95 6.93
CA LYS A 268 -31.34 4.83 5.50
C LYS A 268 -32.59 3.99 5.19
N GLY A 269 -33.20 3.36 6.21
CA GLY A 269 -34.33 2.45 6.04
C GLY A 269 -33.92 1.00 5.71
N ASP A 270 -32.63 0.67 5.81
CA ASP A 270 -32.11 -0.67 5.58
C ASP A 270 -32.26 -1.55 6.83
N ALA A 271 -32.40 -2.87 6.62
CA ALA A 271 -32.43 -3.84 7.71
C ALA A 271 -31.09 -3.93 8.45
N ARG A 272 -31.13 -4.15 9.75
CA ARG A 272 -29.94 -4.45 10.56
C ARG A 272 -29.29 -5.77 10.11
N LEU A 273 -28.01 -5.87 10.33
CA LEU A 273 -27.21 -7.07 10.10
C LEU A 273 -26.76 -7.62 11.45
N ASP A 274 -26.72 -8.95 11.55
CA ASP A 274 -26.10 -9.67 12.64
C ASP A 274 -24.91 -10.47 12.13
N ILE A 275 -23.87 -10.63 12.94
CA ILE A 275 -22.74 -11.51 12.64
C ILE A 275 -22.53 -12.55 13.73
N GLY A 276 -22.00 -13.71 13.34
CA GLY A 276 -21.52 -14.73 14.25
C GLY A 276 -20.00 -14.81 14.18
N ILE A 277 -19.31 -14.68 15.31
CA ILE A 277 -17.86 -14.77 15.41
C ILE A 277 -17.46 -15.99 16.24
N GLY A 278 -16.60 -16.84 15.68
CA GLY A 278 -15.95 -17.97 16.38
C GLY A 278 -14.45 -17.72 16.51
N LEU A 279 -13.92 -17.83 17.69
CA LEU A 279 -12.51 -17.59 18.00
C LEU A 279 -11.89 -18.80 18.70
N ASN A 280 -10.76 -19.29 18.19
CA ASN A 280 -10.01 -20.38 18.80
C ASN A 280 -8.51 -20.10 18.74
N TYR A 281 -7.73 -20.75 19.61
CA TYR A 281 -6.27 -20.62 19.70
C TYR A 281 -5.62 -21.99 19.73
N GLY A 282 -4.52 -22.17 19.02
CA GLY A 282 -3.78 -23.44 18.99
C GLY A 282 -2.85 -23.57 17.80
N GLN A 283 -2.27 -24.77 17.67
CA GLN A 283 -1.32 -25.07 16.59
C GLN A 283 -2.01 -25.19 15.25
N VAL A 284 -1.34 -24.63 14.23
CA VAL A 284 -1.67 -24.76 12.82
C VAL A 284 -0.40 -25.02 12.01
N VAL A 285 -0.54 -25.42 10.76
CA VAL A 285 0.50 -25.37 9.75
C VAL A 285 0.22 -24.14 8.88
N LEU A 286 1.14 -23.18 8.86
CA LEU A 286 1.12 -22.02 7.97
C LEU A 286 1.97 -22.32 6.74
N GLY A 287 1.47 -22.08 5.57
CA GLY A 287 2.22 -22.31 4.34
C GLY A 287 1.44 -22.02 3.07
N ASP A 288 2.14 -22.14 1.96
CA ASP A 288 1.57 -21.97 0.64
C ASP A 288 0.83 -23.23 0.21
N VAL A 289 -0.42 -23.08 -0.20
CA VAL A 289 -1.26 -24.14 -0.73
C VAL A 289 -1.75 -23.74 -2.12
N GLY A 290 -1.59 -24.64 -3.08
CA GLY A 290 -2.03 -24.39 -4.45
C GLY A 290 -1.11 -25.04 -5.49
N SER A 291 -1.11 -24.49 -6.68
CA SER A 291 -0.27 -24.88 -7.81
C SER A 291 0.80 -23.81 -8.08
N GLU A 292 1.80 -24.12 -8.90
CA GLU A 292 2.83 -23.18 -9.35
C GLU A 292 2.28 -21.87 -9.95
N HIS A 293 1.04 -21.87 -10.43
CA HIS A 293 0.40 -20.72 -11.06
C HIS A 293 -0.64 -19.99 -10.16
N SER A 294 -1.00 -20.59 -9.02
CA SER A 294 -1.96 -20.01 -8.08
C SER A 294 -1.68 -20.56 -6.69
N MET A 295 -1.06 -19.75 -5.86
CA MET A 295 -0.75 -20.07 -4.46
C MET A 295 -1.58 -19.19 -3.54
N SER A 296 -1.99 -19.74 -2.40
CA SER A 296 -2.62 -19.03 -1.30
C SER A 296 -1.86 -19.37 -0.02
N PHE A 297 -1.38 -18.36 0.68
CA PHE A 297 -0.84 -18.55 2.02
C PHE A 297 -2.00 -18.73 2.99
N THR A 298 -2.05 -19.85 3.70
CA THR A 298 -3.18 -20.18 4.57
C THR A 298 -2.75 -20.99 5.80
N ALA A 299 -3.63 -20.95 6.81
CA ALA A 299 -3.52 -21.74 8.03
C ALA A 299 -4.34 -23.04 7.93
N ILE A 300 -3.70 -24.18 8.19
CA ILE A 300 -4.36 -25.50 8.17
C ILE A 300 -4.19 -26.20 9.52
N GLY A 301 -5.30 -26.71 10.06
CA GLY A 301 -5.24 -27.50 11.31
C GLY A 301 -6.60 -27.62 12.02
N ASP A 302 -6.63 -28.44 13.10
CA ASP A 302 -7.81 -28.59 13.93
C ASP A 302 -8.26 -27.29 14.59
N THR A 303 -7.31 -26.39 14.84
CA THR A 303 -7.55 -25.05 15.39
C THR A 303 -8.47 -24.24 14.49
N VAL A 304 -8.23 -24.28 13.16
CA VAL A 304 -9.04 -23.59 12.13
C VAL A 304 -10.44 -24.17 12.07
N ASN A 305 -10.55 -25.50 12.00
CA ASN A 305 -11.82 -26.20 11.96
C ASN A 305 -12.64 -25.97 13.25
N THR A 306 -11.96 -25.89 14.39
CA THR A 306 -12.61 -25.60 15.67
C THR A 306 -13.18 -24.18 15.69
N ALA A 307 -12.42 -23.17 15.25
CA ALA A 307 -12.91 -21.79 15.14
C ALA A 307 -14.15 -21.68 14.24
N ALA A 308 -14.14 -22.35 13.09
CA ALA A 308 -15.31 -22.42 12.19
C ALA A 308 -16.55 -23.02 12.89
N ARG A 309 -16.37 -24.10 13.65
CA ARG A 309 -17.47 -24.74 14.38
C ARG A 309 -18.00 -23.87 15.54
N LEU A 310 -17.12 -23.13 16.20
CA LEU A 310 -17.50 -22.13 17.22
C LEU A 310 -18.33 -21.00 16.59
N GLN A 311 -17.99 -20.56 15.39
CA GLN A 311 -18.79 -19.58 14.65
C GLN A 311 -20.21 -20.11 14.40
N VAL A 312 -20.35 -21.36 13.94
CA VAL A 312 -21.69 -21.96 13.73
C VAL A 312 -22.50 -22.07 15.01
N LEU A 313 -21.87 -22.30 16.18
CA LEU A 313 -22.54 -22.35 17.48
C LEU A 313 -23.18 -21.00 17.87
N THR A 314 -22.72 -19.88 17.34
CA THR A 314 -23.30 -18.56 17.65
C THR A 314 -24.80 -18.52 17.40
N ARG A 315 -25.25 -19.20 16.33
CA ARG A 315 -26.68 -19.26 15.95
C ARG A 315 -27.53 -20.00 17.01
N SER A 316 -27.07 -21.18 17.45
CA SER A 316 -27.80 -21.98 18.43
C SER A 316 -27.76 -21.38 19.83
N LEU A 317 -26.69 -20.72 20.20
CA LEU A 317 -26.51 -20.05 21.49
C LEU A 317 -27.08 -18.62 21.52
N LYS A 318 -27.56 -18.12 20.37
CA LYS A 318 -28.07 -16.74 20.21
C LYS A 318 -27.08 -15.69 20.74
N THR A 319 -25.82 -15.84 20.43
CA THR A 319 -24.74 -14.93 20.84
C THR A 319 -23.89 -14.54 19.64
N PRO A 320 -23.43 -13.30 19.52
CA PRO A 320 -22.61 -12.90 18.38
C PRO A 320 -21.17 -13.40 18.47
N LEU A 321 -20.71 -13.90 19.64
CA LEU A 321 -19.33 -14.31 19.85
C LEU A 321 -19.26 -15.61 20.68
N VAL A 322 -18.54 -16.60 20.14
CA VAL A 322 -18.16 -17.83 20.86
C VAL A 322 -16.66 -17.99 20.83
N VAL A 323 -16.05 -18.14 21.98
CA VAL A 323 -14.60 -18.20 22.19
C VAL A 323 -14.24 -19.57 22.79
N GLY A 324 -13.27 -20.26 22.20
CA GLY A 324 -12.72 -21.50 22.79
C GLY A 324 -11.86 -21.22 24.01
N ASP A 325 -11.90 -22.10 24.99
CA ASP A 325 -11.17 -21.98 26.27
C ASP A 325 -9.66 -21.78 26.07
N ALA A 326 -9.07 -22.35 25.02
CA ALA A 326 -7.66 -22.16 24.69
C ALA A 326 -7.27 -20.69 24.50
N VAL A 327 -8.18 -19.84 24.00
CA VAL A 327 -7.96 -18.39 23.88
C VAL A 327 -7.86 -17.77 25.28
N VAL A 328 -8.77 -18.12 26.16
CA VAL A 328 -8.81 -17.60 27.54
C VAL A 328 -7.55 -18.01 28.30
N GLN A 329 -7.16 -19.26 28.19
CA GLN A 329 -5.92 -19.78 28.81
C GLN A 329 -4.68 -19.06 28.26
N ALA A 330 -4.60 -18.83 26.95
CA ALA A 330 -3.48 -18.11 26.34
C ALA A 330 -3.38 -16.66 26.82
N ILE A 331 -4.52 -15.96 26.95
CA ILE A 331 -4.58 -14.58 27.47
C ILE A 331 -4.13 -14.55 28.94
N GLN A 332 -4.60 -15.50 29.75
CA GLN A 332 -4.22 -15.60 31.18
C GLN A 332 -2.72 -15.85 31.36
N ALA A 333 -2.12 -16.66 30.48
CA ALA A 333 -0.69 -16.97 30.52
C ALA A 333 0.20 -15.81 30.07
N SER A 334 -0.24 -15.00 29.10
CA SER A 334 0.58 -13.95 28.50
C SER A 334 0.49 -12.60 29.22
N SER A 335 -0.65 -12.22 29.77
CA SER A 335 -0.88 -10.88 30.32
C SER A 335 -1.99 -10.89 31.41
N PRO A 336 -1.66 -11.22 32.66
CA PRO A 336 -2.64 -11.35 33.75
C PRO A 336 -3.46 -10.08 33.99
N GLU A 337 -2.89 -8.89 33.82
CA GLU A 337 -3.56 -7.60 34.01
C GLU A 337 -4.63 -7.36 32.92
N ILE A 338 -4.31 -7.64 31.66
CA ILE A 338 -5.22 -7.53 30.52
C ILE A 338 -6.29 -8.63 30.57
N ALA A 339 -5.92 -9.80 31.08
CA ALA A 339 -6.82 -10.94 31.23
C ALA A 339 -8.04 -10.62 32.08
N ALA A 340 -7.88 -9.98 33.24
CA ALA A 340 -8.97 -9.68 34.15
C ALA A 340 -10.04 -8.78 33.50
N GLU A 341 -9.64 -7.77 32.75
CA GLU A 341 -10.57 -6.86 32.07
C GLU A 341 -11.31 -7.53 30.91
N ARG A 342 -10.56 -8.22 30.02
CA ARG A 342 -11.14 -8.78 28.78
C ARG A 342 -11.95 -10.05 29.03
N ILE A 343 -11.43 -10.95 29.85
CA ILE A 343 -12.14 -12.18 30.22
C ILE A 343 -13.34 -11.84 31.09
N GLY A 344 -13.30 -10.79 31.91
CA GLY A 344 -14.41 -10.31 32.69
C GLY A 344 -15.67 -9.97 31.87
N ARG A 345 -15.54 -9.74 30.58
CA ARG A 345 -16.66 -9.52 29.64
C ARG A 345 -17.22 -10.82 29.05
N LEU A 346 -16.56 -11.93 29.29
CA LEU A 346 -16.98 -13.26 28.83
C LEU A 346 -17.73 -14.01 29.95
N GLU A 347 -18.62 -14.89 29.55
CA GLU A 347 -19.35 -15.82 30.40
C GLU A 347 -18.97 -17.24 30.00
N ASP A 348 -18.58 -18.06 30.99
CA ASP A 348 -18.27 -19.47 30.80
C ASP A 348 -19.58 -20.26 30.56
N ARG A 349 -19.64 -20.99 29.46
CA ARG A 349 -20.78 -21.83 29.06
C ARG A 349 -20.53 -23.31 29.27
N GLY A 350 -19.38 -23.68 29.83
CA GLY A 350 -19.01 -25.08 30.07
C GLY A 350 -18.61 -25.82 28.80
N GLU A 351 -18.69 -27.14 28.83
CA GLU A 351 -18.30 -28.03 27.74
C GLU A 351 -19.39 -28.24 26.70
N HIS A 352 -19.03 -28.12 25.42
CA HIS A 352 -19.90 -28.31 24.29
C HIS A 352 -19.33 -29.32 23.30
N ASN A 353 -20.16 -30.23 22.83
CA ASN A 353 -19.81 -31.19 21.76
C ASN A 353 -19.83 -30.49 20.40
N LEU A 354 -18.71 -30.49 19.71
CA LEU A 354 -18.59 -29.95 18.36
C LEU A 354 -18.74 -31.10 17.36
N ARG A 355 -19.55 -30.91 16.30
CA ARG A 355 -19.76 -31.93 15.26
C ARG A 355 -18.43 -32.40 14.68
N GLY A 356 -18.17 -33.72 14.69
CA GLY A 356 -16.97 -34.34 14.15
C GLY A 356 -15.70 -34.12 14.99
N ARG A 357 -15.84 -33.83 16.30
CA ARG A 357 -14.76 -33.85 17.28
C ARG A 357 -15.07 -34.88 18.36
N ALA A 358 -14.06 -35.67 18.75
CA ALA A 358 -14.23 -36.73 19.76
C ALA A 358 -14.33 -36.18 21.19
N SER A 359 -13.66 -35.04 21.47
CA SER A 359 -13.65 -34.43 22.80
C SER A 359 -14.45 -33.13 22.82
N PRO A 360 -15.23 -32.87 23.88
CA PRO A 360 -15.91 -31.62 24.06
C PRO A 360 -14.94 -30.46 24.20
N VAL A 361 -15.38 -29.26 23.88
CA VAL A 361 -14.63 -28.02 24.02
C VAL A 361 -15.34 -27.12 25.02
N ARG A 362 -14.60 -26.62 26.01
CA ARG A 362 -15.11 -25.59 26.89
C ARG A 362 -15.15 -24.27 26.14
N ILE A 363 -16.26 -23.55 26.21
CA ILE A 363 -16.53 -22.34 25.48
C ILE A 363 -16.94 -21.18 26.36
N TRP A 364 -16.73 -20.01 25.87
CA TRP A 364 -17.09 -18.74 26.48
C TRP A 364 -17.89 -17.90 25.49
N THR A 365 -18.84 -17.10 26.00
CA THR A 365 -19.65 -16.20 25.16
C THR A 365 -19.57 -14.78 25.70
N ARG A 366 -19.81 -13.78 24.85
CA ARG A 366 -19.93 -12.39 25.31
C ARG A 366 -21.08 -12.25 26.28
N LYS A 367 -20.87 -11.58 27.42
CA LYS A 367 -21.95 -11.21 28.34
C LYS A 367 -22.91 -10.24 27.65
N VAL A 368 -24.16 -10.62 27.45
CA VAL A 368 -25.15 -9.77 26.79
C VAL A 368 -25.70 -8.78 27.84
N LYS A 369 -25.48 -7.48 27.62
CA LYS A 369 -26.24 -6.44 28.33
C LYS A 369 -27.62 -6.37 27.68
N GLY A 370 -28.63 -7.03 28.27
CA GLY A 370 -30.06 -6.90 27.95
C GLY A 370 -30.38 -7.16 26.45
N ILE A 371 -31.02 -8.31 26.20
CA ILE A 371 -31.51 -8.67 24.85
C ILE A 371 -32.66 -7.70 24.52
N ARG A 372 -32.53 -6.89 23.49
CA ARG A 372 -33.70 -6.39 22.75
C ARG A 372 -34.19 -7.57 21.91
N GLU A 373 -35.41 -8.02 22.17
CA GLU A 373 -36.07 -9.09 21.41
C GLU A 373 -36.03 -8.71 19.92
N ALA A 374 -35.55 -9.65 19.10
CA ALA A 374 -35.62 -9.51 17.65
C ALA A 374 -37.09 -9.38 17.24
N VAL A 375 -37.41 -8.31 16.55
CA VAL A 375 -38.74 -8.13 15.93
C VAL A 375 -38.89 -9.23 14.85
N PRO A 376 -39.96 -10.05 14.89
CA PRO A 376 -40.20 -11.03 13.84
C PRO A 376 -40.42 -10.32 12.51
N LEU A 377 -39.79 -10.83 11.46
CA LEU A 377 -40.08 -10.47 10.08
C LEU A 377 -41.46 -11.02 9.65
N GLU A 378 -42.53 -10.46 10.18
CA GLU A 378 -43.88 -10.58 9.64
C GLU A 378 -44.36 -9.21 9.20
N ALA A 379 -44.79 -9.20 7.92
CA ALA A 379 -45.54 -8.11 7.26
C ALA A 379 -44.72 -6.97 6.62
N VAL A 380 -44.15 -7.24 5.42
CA VAL A 380 -44.33 -6.30 4.33
C VAL A 380 -44.95 -7.08 3.16
N SER A 381 -46.28 -6.97 3.07
CA SER A 381 -47.09 -7.34 1.91
C SER A 381 -47.02 -6.17 0.91
#